data_aa6dfed9d90f89dffd34e50efe9d75e1
#
_entry.id   aa6dfed9d90f89dffd34e50efe9d75e1
#
_cell.length_a   1.000
_cell.length_b   1.000
_cell.length_c   1.000
_cell.angle_alpha   90.00
_cell.angle_beta   90.00
_cell.angle_gamma   90.00
#
_symmetry.space_group_name_H-M   'P 1'
#
loop_
_entity.id
_entity.type
_entity.pdbx_description
1 polymer ?
#
loop_
_entity_poly.entity_id
_entity_poly.type
_entity_poly.pdbx_seq_one_letter_code
_entity_poly.pdbx_strand_id
1 'polypeptide(L)'
;MYVILTSKPGQFRTEIVDGLRPLATYDYLFYGTKKATFVIAELLKDTKVKVIDEAWLPQIVNEVPSKFLEKFETPERALGELRHLTSFGHMDTALRKL
;
A
#
# COMPACT_ATOMS: atom_id res chain seq x y z
N MET A 1 11.00 -3.90 10.81
CA MET A 1 10.99 -3.61 9.36
C MET A 1 9.65 -3.03 8.95
N TYR A 2 9.61 -2.31 7.85
CA TYR A 2 8.41 -1.61 7.39
C TYR A 2 8.06 -2.07 5.99
N VAL A 3 6.77 -2.11 5.70
CA VAL A 3 6.24 -2.55 4.41
C VAL A 3 5.24 -1.53 3.88
N ILE A 4 4.98 -1.57 2.57
CA ILE A 4 3.98 -0.75 1.92
C ILE A 4 2.83 -1.65 1.48
N LEU A 5 1.62 -1.30 1.91
CA LEU A 5 0.40 -2.00 1.51
C LEU A 5 -0.37 -1.13 0.54
N THR A 6 -0.70 -1.68 -0.61
CA THR A 6 -1.36 -0.94 -1.70
C THR A 6 -2.79 -1.37 -1.86
N SER A 7 -3.69 -0.41 -2.06
CA SER A 7 -5.08 -0.65 -2.47
C SER A 7 -5.41 0.23 -3.67
N LYS A 8 -6.13 -0.31 -4.64
CA LYS A 8 -6.60 0.44 -5.83
C LYS A 8 -8.11 0.34 -5.91
N PRO A 9 -8.85 1.47 -5.78
CA PRO A 9 -10.30 1.46 -5.79
C PRO A 9 -10.89 0.74 -7.00
N GLY A 10 -11.87 -0.15 -6.77
CA GLY A 10 -12.52 -0.93 -7.81
C GLY A 10 -11.70 -2.10 -8.36
N GLN A 11 -10.46 -2.26 -7.96
CA GLN A 11 -9.58 -3.35 -8.41
C GLN A 11 -9.25 -4.31 -7.28
N PHE A 12 -8.61 -3.82 -6.24
CA PHE A 12 -8.29 -4.62 -5.06
C PHE A 12 -8.08 -3.73 -3.84
N ARG A 13 -8.26 -4.31 -2.67
CA ARG A 13 -7.87 -3.67 -1.40
C ARG A 13 -6.99 -4.62 -0.59
N THR A 14 -6.03 -4.06 0.11
CA THR A 14 -5.18 -4.80 1.04
C THR A 14 -5.63 -4.49 2.45
N GLU A 15 -5.93 -5.52 3.23
CA GLU A 15 -6.39 -5.37 4.60
C GLU A 15 -5.23 -5.45 5.59
N ILE A 16 -5.33 -4.64 6.65
CA ILE A 16 -4.43 -4.72 7.78
C ILE A 16 -4.83 -5.97 8.59
N VAL A 17 -3.83 -6.82 8.84
CA VAL A 17 -4.01 -8.07 9.59
C VAL A 17 -3.13 -8.06 10.83
N ASP A 18 -3.34 -9.03 11.73
CA ASP A 18 -2.48 -9.21 12.88
C ASP A 18 -1.02 -9.38 12.44
N GLY A 19 -0.10 -8.76 13.17
CA GLY A 19 1.32 -8.73 12.81
C GLY A 19 1.74 -7.49 12.03
N LEU A 20 0.79 -6.62 11.67
CA LEU A 20 1.05 -5.34 11.01
C LEU A 20 0.52 -4.20 11.85
N ARG A 21 1.33 -3.15 12.00
CA ARG A 21 0.93 -1.92 12.70
C ARG A 21 0.99 -0.76 11.72
N PRO A 22 -0.18 -0.20 11.30
CA PRO A 22 -0.18 0.93 10.38
C PRO A 22 0.40 2.18 11.04
N LEU A 23 1.23 2.90 10.31
CA LEU A 23 1.86 4.14 10.78
C LEU A 23 1.34 5.35 10.03
N ALA A 24 1.16 5.25 8.72
CA ALA A 24 0.75 6.38 7.90
C ALA A 24 0.02 5.87 6.66
N THR A 25 -0.98 6.64 6.24
CA THR A 25 -1.78 6.34 5.05
C THR A 25 -1.69 7.52 4.10
N TYR A 26 -1.51 7.23 2.80
CA TYR A 26 -1.39 8.22 1.76
C TYR A 26 -2.33 7.90 0.61
N ASP A 27 -3.05 8.91 0.10
CA ASP A 27 -3.74 8.81 -1.18
C ASP A 27 -2.81 9.25 -2.30
N TYR A 28 -2.75 8.49 -3.36
CA TYR A 28 -2.06 8.86 -4.59
C TYR A 28 -3.07 9.49 -5.54
N LEU A 29 -2.81 10.74 -5.91
CA LEU A 29 -3.64 11.52 -6.82
C LEU A 29 -2.92 11.70 -8.15
N PHE A 30 -3.62 11.43 -9.24
CA PHE A 30 -3.16 11.65 -10.61
C PHE A 30 -4.11 12.63 -11.26
N TYR A 31 -3.62 13.86 -11.54
CA TYR A 31 -4.43 14.97 -12.00
C TYR A 31 -5.67 15.18 -11.12
N GLY A 32 -5.47 15.16 -9.81
CA GLY A 32 -6.52 15.38 -8.82
C GLY A 32 -7.45 14.19 -8.56
N THR A 33 -7.30 13.10 -9.29
CA THR A 33 -8.13 11.89 -9.13
C THR A 33 -7.38 10.82 -8.32
N LYS A 34 -8.03 10.31 -7.29
CA LYS A 34 -7.45 9.24 -6.47
C LYS A 34 -7.31 7.95 -7.28
N LYS A 35 -6.09 7.44 -7.36
CA LYS A 35 -5.75 6.21 -8.08
C LYS A 35 -5.40 5.05 -7.18
N ALA A 36 -4.85 5.34 -6.00
CA ALA A 36 -4.43 4.31 -5.07
C ALA A 36 -4.38 4.85 -3.65
N THR A 37 -4.38 3.95 -2.68
CA THR A 37 -4.08 4.24 -1.28
C THR A 37 -2.89 3.38 -0.87
N PHE A 38 -1.93 3.99 -0.20
CA PHE A 38 -0.76 3.31 0.34
C PHE A 38 -0.73 3.43 1.85
N VAL A 39 -0.46 2.32 2.52
CA VAL A 39 -0.26 2.30 3.97
C VAL A 39 1.18 1.87 4.24
N ILE A 40 1.91 2.69 4.99
CA ILE A 40 3.19 2.28 5.55
C ILE A 40 2.91 1.64 6.89
N ALA A 41 3.30 0.40 7.05
CA ALA A 41 3.06 -0.37 8.27
C ALA A 41 4.34 -1.00 8.78
N GLU A 42 4.44 -1.11 10.11
CA GLU A 42 5.51 -1.89 10.72
C GLU A 42 5.14 -3.36 10.71
N LEU A 43 6.07 -4.19 10.24
CA LEU A 43 5.93 -5.64 10.28
C LEU A 43 6.44 -6.14 11.62
N LEU A 44 5.52 -6.57 12.49
CA LEU A 44 5.83 -6.99 13.85
C LEU A 44 6.22 -8.47 13.92
N LYS A 45 5.69 -9.28 13.00
CA LYS A 45 5.97 -10.71 12.87
C LYS A 45 5.60 -11.18 11.48
N ASP A 46 6.10 -12.33 11.08
CA ASP A 46 5.67 -12.95 9.82
C ASP A 46 4.17 -13.18 9.84
N THR A 47 3.51 -12.82 8.76
CA THR A 47 2.07 -12.91 8.64
C THR A 47 1.67 -13.11 7.18
N LYS A 48 0.38 -13.30 6.94
CA LYS A 48 -0.21 -13.35 5.60
C LYS A 48 -1.12 -12.16 5.42
N VAL A 49 -0.79 -11.32 4.46
CA VAL A 49 -1.57 -10.13 4.13
C VAL A 49 -2.73 -10.54 3.24
N LYS A 50 -3.93 -10.06 3.55
CA LYS A 50 -5.12 -10.33 2.72
C LYS A 50 -5.25 -9.28 1.63
N VAL A 51 -5.29 -9.74 0.39
CA VAL A 51 -5.56 -8.91 -0.78
C VAL A 51 -6.89 -9.35 -1.38
N ILE A 52 -7.87 -8.47 -1.38
CA ILE A 52 -9.23 -8.77 -1.82
C ILE A 52 -9.44 -8.16 -3.18
N ASP A 53 -9.72 -9.01 -4.18
CA ASP A 53 -10.05 -8.56 -5.52
C ASP A 53 -11.50 -8.06 -5.53
N GLU A 54 -11.67 -6.78 -5.86
CA GLU A 54 -12.96 -6.11 -5.87
C GLU A 54 -13.61 -6.09 -7.26
N ALA A 55 -12.89 -6.55 -8.29
CA ALA A 55 -13.39 -6.56 -9.66
C ALA A 55 -14.37 -7.71 -9.96
N TRP A 56 -14.48 -8.68 -9.06
CA TRP A 56 -15.29 -9.88 -9.25
C TRP A 56 -16.33 -10.06 -8.15
N LEU A 57 -17.46 -10.71 -8.51
CA LEU A 57 -18.48 -11.12 -7.55
C LEU A 57 -18.70 -12.62 -7.70
N PRO A 58 -18.55 -13.44 -6.62
CA PRO A 58 -18.13 -13.01 -5.29
C PRO A 58 -16.67 -12.54 -5.27
N GLN A 59 -16.30 -11.74 -4.29
CA GLN A 59 -14.95 -11.25 -4.13
C GLN A 59 -13.97 -12.39 -3.85
N ILE A 60 -12.79 -12.32 -4.48
CA ILE A 60 -11.73 -13.32 -4.30
C ILE A 60 -10.75 -12.77 -3.28
N VAL A 61 -10.47 -13.57 -2.25
CA VAL A 61 -9.50 -13.23 -1.21
C VAL A 61 -8.22 -14.04 -1.44
N ASN A 62 -7.10 -13.33 -1.60
CA ASN A 62 -5.78 -13.92 -1.69
C ASN A 62 -5.00 -13.62 -0.42
N GLU A 63 -4.20 -14.57 0.03
CA GLU A 63 -3.28 -14.38 1.14
C GLU A 63 -1.85 -14.36 0.61
N VAL A 64 -1.15 -13.26 0.88
CA VAL A 64 0.24 -13.05 0.43
C VAL A 64 1.15 -13.10 1.65
N PRO A 65 2.04 -14.10 1.74
CA PRO A 65 3.01 -14.15 2.84
C PRO A 65 3.87 -12.90 2.89
N SER A 66 4.07 -12.36 4.09
CA SER A 66 4.84 -11.12 4.29
C SER A 66 6.28 -11.24 3.80
N LYS A 67 6.83 -12.45 3.71
CA LYS A 67 8.18 -12.67 3.17
C LYS A 67 8.34 -12.22 1.71
N PHE A 68 7.25 -12.13 0.95
CA PHE A 68 7.29 -11.66 -0.44
C PHE A 68 7.17 -10.14 -0.57
N LEU A 69 6.87 -9.43 0.52
CA LEU A 69 6.81 -7.98 0.51
C LEU A 69 8.21 -7.39 0.62
N GLU A 70 8.45 -6.31 -0.11
CA GLU A 70 9.68 -5.53 0.06
C GLU A 70 9.69 -4.90 1.45
N LYS A 71 10.83 -5.00 2.14
CA LYS A 71 10.97 -4.50 3.50
C LYS A 71 11.93 -3.32 3.53
N PHE A 72 11.58 -2.32 4.32
CA PHE A 72 12.38 -1.13 4.53
C PHE A 72 12.83 -1.05 5.99
N GLU A 73 14.03 -0.55 6.22
CA GLU A 73 14.58 -0.46 7.59
C GLU A 73 13.93 0.65 8.40
N THR A 74 13.43 1.70 7.74
CA THR A 74 12.80 2.85 8.40
C THR A 74 11.53 3.26 7.65
N PRO A 75 10.57 3.93 8.34
CA PRO A 75 9.39 4.48 7.65
C PRO A 75 9.78 5.52 6.60
N GLU A 76 10.85 6.28 6.83
CA GLU A 76 11.34 7.30 5.90
C GLU A 76 11.82 6.68 4.60
N ARG A 77 12.47 5.53 4.65
CA ARG A 77 12.88 4.80 3.45
C ARG A 77 11.66 4.29 2.68
N ALA A 78 10.65 3.78 3.38
CA ALA A 78 9.40 3.38 2.75
C ALA A 78 8.71 4.56 2.05
N LEU A 79 8.65 5.72 2.71
CA LEU A 79 8.08 6.93 2.12
C LEU A 79 8.88 7.40 0.90
N GLY A 80 10.21 7.31 0.97
CA GLY A 80 11.08 7.63 -0.16
C GLY A 80 10.77 6.77 -1.38
N GLU A 81 10.56 5.48 -1.18
CA GLU A 81 10.16 4.57 -2.26
C GLU A 81 8.78 4.93 -2.82
N LEU A 82 7.81 5.26 -1.97
CA LEU A 82 6.50 5.72 -2.42
C LEU A 82 6.60 6.97 -3.30
N ARG A 83 7.40 7.94 -2.89
CA ARG A 83 7.61 9.16 -3.67
C ARG A 83 8.25 8.85 -5.02
N HIS A 84 9.19 7.92 -5.05
CA HIS A 84 9.81 7.49 -6.29
C HIS A 84 8.79 6.82 -7.23
N LEU A 85 7.99 5.92 -6.71
CA LEU A 85 6.99 5.19 -7.48
C LEU A 85 5.84 6.07 -7.99
N THR A 86 5.56 7.19 -7.33
CA THR A 86 4.43 8.07 -7.65
C THR A 86 4.83 9.35 -8.37
N SER A 87 6.09 9.52 -8.72
CA SER A 87 6.57 10.70 -9.45
C SER A 87 6.81 10.35 -10.91
N PHE A 88 6.17 11.06 -11.84
CA PHE A 88 6.22 10.78 -13.28
C PHE A 88 6.57 12.03 -14.08
N GLY A 89 7.78 12.57 -13.89
CA GLY A 89 8.28 13.70 -14.68
C GLY A 89 7.38 14.93 -14.57
N HIS A 90 6.79 15.35 -15.71
CA HIS A 90 5.93 16.54 -15.77
C HIS A 90 4.46 16.29 -15.44
N MET A 91 4.08 15.06 -15.12
CA MET A 91 2.69 14.73 -14.80
C MET A 91 2.31 15.30 -13.44
N ASP A 92 1.08 15.77 -13.32
CA ASP A 92 0.52 16.28 -12.07
C ASP A 92 0.15 15.12 -11.16
N THR A 93 1.05 14.78 -10.25
CA THR A 93 0.86 13.73 -9.28
C THR A 93 1.06 14.26 -7.88
N ALA A 94 0.33 13.71 -6.93
CA ALA A 94 0.46 14.09 -5.53
C ALA A 94 0.30 12.85 -4.63
N LEU A 95 1.02 12.87 -3.53
CA LEU A 95 0.91 11.89 -2.47
C LEU A 95 0.39 12.62 -1.24
N ARG A 96 -0.90 12.45 -0.94
CA ARG A 96 -1.56 13.19 0.14
C ARG A 96 -1.65 12.33 1.39
N LYS A 97 -1.00 12.79 2.46
CA LYS A 97 -1.08 12.11 3.74
C LYS A 97 -2.47 12.31 4.36
N LEU A 98 -3.06 11.22 4.80
CA LEU A 98 -4.36 11.22 5.49
C LEU A 98 -4.21 11.34 7.00
#